data_8b174c1590cae505301c03f6400a42f8
#
_entry.id   8b174c1590cae505301c03f6400a42f8
#
_cell.length_a   1.000
_cell.length_b   1.000
_cell.length_c   1.000
_cell.angle_alpha   90.00
_cell.angle_beta   90.00
_cell.angle_gamma   90.00
#
_symmetry.space_group_name_H-M   'P 1'
#
loop_
_entity.id
_entity.type
_entity.pdbx_description
1 polymer ?
#
loop_
_entity_poly.entity_id
_entity_poly.type
_entity_poly.pdbx_seq_one_letter_code
_entity_poly.pdbx_strand_id
1 'polypeptide(L)'
;IIGGIRVVMDDDEIRKTLKPYLRSLVNRQLERLGWDEKESDSHFDKLLRPTVLGLASYAENQEVVEGAITRFEKMKKTEDIHPDLRGVVYGTIARRGYKQDFDRLLKLHDATTNSEEKVTLSGALTAFEDEGLITKALAHIKSENVRLQDAGYWIAYSFANRHARNITWQWMKDNWQWLKDNMGNDLSFFRMR
;
A
#
# COMPACT_ATOMS: atom_id res chain seq x y z
N ILE A 1 14.15 -3.14 -8.93
CA ILE A 1 14.92 -1.89 -9.17
C ILE A 1 13.96 -0.70 -9.22
N ILE A 2 12.97 -0.65 -10.11
CA ILE A 2 12.05 0.50 -10.26
C ILE A 2 11.29 0.81 -8.97
N GLY A 3 10.84 -0.20 -8.22
CA GLY A 3 10.17 -0.02 -6.94
C GLY A 3 11.04 0.69 -5.90
N GLY A 4 12.33 0.37 -5.83
CA GLY A 4 13.29 1.04 -4.95
C GLY A 4 13.57 2.49 -5.35
N ILE A 5 13.77 2.74 -6.65
CA ILE A 5 13.95 4.11 -7.17
C ILE A 5 12.78 5.01 -6.78
N ARG A 6 11.54 4.52 -6.95
CA ARG A 6 10.31 5.25 -6.62
C ARG A 6 10.23 5.70 -5.16
N VAL A 7 10.78 4.90 -4.24
CA VAL A 7 10.77 5.22 -2.81
C VAL A 7 11.77 6.33 -2.46
N VAL A 8 12.94 6.33 -3.10
CA VAL A 8 14.03 7.28 -2.75
C VAL A 8 13.99 8.58 -3.56
N MET A 9 13.29 8.61 -4.69
CA MET A 9 13.21 9.81 -5.53
C MET A 9 12.11 10.74 -5.04
N ASP A 10 12.50 11.91 -4.55
CA ASP A 10 11.61 12.96 -4.02
C ASP A 10 11.34 14.11 -5.01
N ASP A 11 11.79 13.95 -6.26
CA ASP A 11 11.64 14.94 -7.31
C ASP A 11 10.38 14.69 -8.15
N ASP A 12 9.49 15.68 -8.20
CA ASP A 12 8.21 15.59 -8.93
C ASP A 12 8.38 15.56 -10.44
N GLU A 13 9.38 16.26 -10.99
CA GLU A 13 9.64 16.26 -12.44
C GLU A 13 10.12 14.88 -12.90
N ILE A 14 11.00 14.26 -12.12
CA ILE A 14 11.45 12.88 -12.40
C ILE A 14 10.27 11.91 -12.31
N ARG A 15 9.39 12.06 -11.32
CA ARG A 15 8.18 11.23 -11.18
C ARG A 15 7.24 11.38 -12.36
N LYS A 16 7.02 12.61 -12.85
CA LYS A 16 6.20 12.88 -14.05
C LYS A 16 6.80 12.20 -15.28
N THR A 17 8.11 12.30 -15.46
CA THR A 17 8.83 11.68 -16.59
C THR A 17 8.80 10.16 -16.51
N LEU A 18 8.86 9.59 -15.30
CA LEU A 18 8.87 8.14 -15.10
C LEU A 18 7.52 7.48 -15.46
N LYS A 19 6.39 8.15 -15.24
CA LYS A 19 5.06 7.58 -15.49
C LYS A 19 4.83 7.15 -16.95
N PRO A 20 5.09 7.98 -17.99
CA PRO A 20 4.97 7.54 -19.38
C PRO A 20 5.88 6.37 -19.72
N TYR A 21 7.11 6.36 -19.22
CA TYR A 21 8.05 5.26 -19.41
C TYR A 21 7.50 3.95 -18.81
N LEU A 22 6.98 4.01 -17.58
CA LEU A 22 6.39 2.85 -16.92
C LEU A 22 5.16 2.33 -17.70
N ARG A 23 4.30 3.21 -18.21
CA ARG A 23 3.18 2.80 -19.06
C ARG A 23 3.67 2.01 -20.28
N SER A 24 4.66 2.54 -21.00
CA SER A 24 5.21 1.84 -22.18
C SER A 24 5.83 0.50 -21.81
N LEU A 25 6.51 0.41 -20.67
CA LEU A 25 7.17 -0.81 -20.20
C LEU A 25 6.17 -1.94 -19.90
N VAL A 26 5.03 -1.60 -19.32
CA VAL A 26 4.05 -2.61 -18.87
C VAL A 26 2.92 -2.86 -19.87
N ASN A 27 2.73 -1.99 -20.87
CA ASN A 27 1.55 -2.00 -21.75
C ASN A 27 1.28 -3.36 -22.38
N ARG A 28 2.30 -3.96 -23.01
CA ARG A 28 2.16 -5.28 -23.66
C ARG A 28 1.72 -6.38 -22.70
N GLN A 29 2.24 -6.36 -21.47
CA GLN A 29 1.88 -7.35 -20.45
C GLN A 29 0.52 -7.05 -19.86
N LEU A 30 0.16 -5.77 -19.73
CA LEU A 30 -1.16 -5.34 -19.27
C LEU A 30 -2.26 -5.82 -20.24
N GLU A 31 -2.10 -5.60 -21.54
CA GLU A 31 -3.03 -6.08 -22.58
C GLU A 31 -3.19 -7.61 -22.55
N ARG A 32 -2.09 -8.32 -22.33
CA ARG A 32 -2.11 -9.79 -22.28
C ARG A 32 -2.76 -10.34 -21.00
N LEU A 33 -2.40 -9.80 -19.85
CA LEU A 33 -2.80 -10.35 -18.54
C LEU A 33 -4.16 -9.81 -18.09
N GLY A 34 -4.39 -8.51 -18.22
CA GLY A 34 -5.58 -7.85 -17.68
C GLY A 34 -5.76 -8.01 -16.17
N TRP A 35 -6.99 -7.79 -15.70
CA TRP A 35 -7.34 -7.94 -14.29
C TRP A 35 -7.62 -9.36 -13.85
N ASP A 36 -8.26 -10.13 -14.72
CA ASP A 36 -8.82 -11.44 -14.35
C ASP A 36 -7.93 -12.58 -14.88
N GLU A 37 -7.82 -13.65 -14.09
CA GLU A 37 -7.09 -14.85 -14.50
C GLU A 37 -7.81 -15.55 -15.66
N LYS A 38 -7.02 -16.10 -16.57
CA LYS A 38 -7.47 -16.89 -17.71
C LYS A 38 -7.03 -18.34 -17.51
N GLU A 39 -7.79 -19.28 -18.04
CA GLU A 39 -7.43 -20.70 -17.98
C GLU A 39 -6.06 -21.01 -18.62
N SER A 40 -5.66 -20.20 -19.60
CA SER A 40 -4.37 -20.31 -20.28
C SER A 40 -3.20 -19.71 -19.51
N ASP A 41 -3.42 -19.06 -18.36
CA ASP A 41 -2.36 -18.38 -17.62
C ASP A 41 -1.41 -19.38 -16.96
N SER A 42 -0.13 -19.20 -17.21
CA SER A 42 0.91 -19.92 -16.49
C SER A 42 1.03 -19.45 -15.04
N HIS A 43 1.70 -20.23 -14.20
CA HIS A 43 2.02 -19.82 -12.84
C HIS A 43 2.77 -18.46 -12.80
N PHE A 44 3.70 -18.22 -13.73
CA PHE A 44 4.40 -16.95 -13.81
C PHE A 44 3.48 -15.78 -14.19
N ASP A 45 2.45 -16.01 -14.99
CA ASP A 45 1.47 -14.99 -15.36
C ASP A 45 0.67 -14.54 -14.15
N LYS A 46 0.28 -15.46 -13.28
CA LYS A 46 -0.40 -15.17 -12.03
C LYS A 46 0.44 -14.31 -11.09
N LEU A 47 1.73 -14.64 -10.94
CA LEU A 47 2.67 -13.85 -10.14
C LEU A 47 3.01 -12.48 -10.76
N LEU A 48 3.02 -12.38 -12.09
CA LEU A 48 3.38 -11.16 -12.80
C LEU A 48 2.22 -10.14 -12.81
N ARG A 49 0.96 -10.61 -12.86
CA ARG A 49 -0.23 -9.77 -12.95
C ARG A 49 -0.30 -8.67 -11.89
N PRO A 50 -0.15 -8.94 -10.58
CA PRO A 50 -0.17 -7.90 -9.56
C PRO A 50 0.92 -6.84 -9.77
N THR A 51 2.11 -7.26 -10.19
CA THR A 51 3.22 -6.35 -10.47
C THR A 51 2.91 -5.42 -11.65
N VAL A 52 2.41 -5.97 -12.74
CA VAL A 52 2.03 -5.20 -13.94
C VAL A 52 0.92 -4.20 -13.62
N LEU A 53 -0.14 -4.66 -12.98
CA LEU A 53 -1.26 -3.81 -12.56
C LEU A 53 -0.81 -2.73 -11.56
N GLY A 54 0.06 -3.06 -10.60
CA GLY A 54 0.59 -2.11 -9.64
C GLY A 54 1.44 -1.01 -10.28
N LEU A 55 2.29 -1.36 -11.26
CA LEU A 55 3.08 -0.38 -12.03
C LEU A 55 2.19 0.47 -12.93
N ALA A 56 1.21 -0.13 -13.61
CA ALA A 56 0.25 0.59 -14.46
C ALA A 56 -0.61 1.55 -13.63
N SER A 57 -1.08 1.13 -12.46
CA SER A 57 -1.82 1.99 -11.54
C SER A 57 -0.97 3.16 -11.03
N TYR A 58 0.30 2.90 -10.65
CA TYR A 58 1.23 3.95 -10.27
C TYR A 58 1.49 4.95 -11.41
N ALA A 59 1.57 4.44 -12.64
CA ALA A 59 1.73 5.25 -13.85
C ALA A 59 0.42 5.93 -14.29
N GLU A 60 -0.66 5.83 -13.49
CA GLU A 60 -1.96 6.45 -13.76
C GLU A 60 -2.56 5.97 -15.10
N ASN A 61 -2.43 4.67 -15.40
CA ASN A 61 -3.18 4.08 -16.50
C ASN A 61 -4.67 4.10 -16.13
N GLN A 62 -5.46 4.82 -16.93
CA GLN A 62 -6.86 5.10 -16.62
C GLN A 62 -7.70 3.83 -16.48
N GLU A 63 -7.56 2.88 -17.39
CA GLU A 63 -8.29 1.60 -17.36
C GLU A 63 -8.00 0.82 -16.06
N VAL A 64 -6.73 0.80 -15.64
CA VAL A 64 -6.33 0.11 -14.41
C VAL A 64 -6.83 0.82 -13.17
N VAL A 65 -6.77 2.16 -13.15
CA VAL A 65 -7.29 2.95 -12.03
C VAL A 65 -8.81 2.77 -11.90
N GLU A 66 -9.57 2.88 -12.98
CA GLU A 66 -11.02 2.68 -13.00
C GLU A 66 -11.41 1.25 -12.63
N GLY A 67 -10.64 0.27 -13.11
CA GLY A 67 -10.82 -1.14 -12.75
C GLY A 67 -10.61 -1.41 -11.25
N ALA A 68 -9.63 -0.75 -10.61
CA ALA A 68 -9.42 -0.84 -9.18
C ALA A 68 -10.57 -0.20 -8.38
N ILE A 69 -11.01 1.00 -8.81
CA ILE A 69 -12.13 1.73 -8.19
C ILE A 69 -13.38 0.87 -8.22
N THR A 70 -13.72 0.36 -9.40
CA THR A 70 -14.92 -0.47 -9.60
C THR A 70 -14.91 -1.71 -8.70
N ARG A 71 -13.75 -2.38 -8.57
CA ARG A 71 -13.62 -3.55 -7.70
C ARG A 71 -13.77 -3.19 -6.23
N PHE A 72 -13.17 -2.08 -5.80
CA PHE A 72 -13.31 -1.62 -4.43
C PHE A 72 -14.75 -1.22 -4.11
N GLU A 73 -15.43 -0.49 -4.97
CA GLU A 73 -16.80 -0.05 -4.75
C GLU A 73 -17.80 -1.23 -4.68
N LYS A 74 -17.63 -2.23 -5.54
CA LYS A 74 -18.47 -3.44 -5.57
C LYS A 74 -18.17 -4.42 -4.44
N MET A 75 -16.98 -4.35 -3.85
CA MET A 75 -16.54 -5.25 -2.79
C MET A 75 -17.45 -5.13 -1.55
N LYS A 76 -18.00 -6.25 -1.10
CA LYS A 76 -18.75 -6.36 0.17
C LYS A 76 -17.88 -6.89 1.29
N LYS A 77 -16.99 -7.81 0.96
CA LYS A 77 -16.02 -8.44 1.85
C LYS A 77 -14.66 -8.57 1.14
N THR A 78 -13.59 -8.74 1.88
CA THR A 78 -12.23 -8.76 1.32
C THR A 78 -12.02 -9.90 0.33
N GLU A 79 -12.71 -11.02 0.50
CA GLU A 79 -12.65 -12.20 -0.36
C GLU A 79 -13.24 -11.97 -1.76
N ASP A 80 -14.01 -10.91 -1.96
CA ASP A 80 -14.53 -10.53 -3.30
C ASP A 80 -13.41 -10.05 -4.24
N ILE A 81 -12.21 -9.77 -3.70
CA ILE A 81 -11.00 -9.43 -4.45
C ILE A 81 -9.96 -10.53 -4.23
N HIS A 82 -9.39 -11.05 -5.34
CA HIS A 82 -8.31 -12.03 -5.27
C HIS A 82 -7.18 -11.53 -4.36
N PRO A 83 -6.64 -12.35 -3.44
CA PRO A 83 -5.63 -11.92 -2.46
C PRO A 83 -4.47 -11.14 -3.07
N ASP A 84 -3.90 -11.63 -4.17
CA ASP A 84 -2.76 -11.01 -4.86
C ASP A 84 -3.07 -9.63 -5.46
N LEU A 85 -4.34 -9.31 -5.71
CA LEU A 85 -4.79 -8.04 -6.29
C LEU A 85 -5.21 -7.01 -5.24
N ARG A 86 -5.43 -7.41 -3.98
CA ARG A 86 -5.87 -6.52 -2.90
C ARG A 86 -4.92 -5.35 -2.72
N GLY A 87 -3.61 -5.61 -2.69
CA GLY A 87 -2.58 -4.56 -2.56
C GLY A 87 -2.63 -3.52 -3.69
N VAL A 88 -2.91 -3.96 -4.92
CA VAL A 88 -3.08 -3.05 -6.07
C VAL A 88 -4.33 -2.22 -5.92
N VAL A 89 -5.47 -2.86 -5.60
CA VAL A 89 -6.75 -2.17 -5.43
C VAL A 89 -6.66 -1.17 -4.28
N TYR A 90 -6.28 -1.60 -3.08
CA TYR A 90 -6.23 -0.73 -1.90
C TYR A 90 -5.21 0.41 -2.05
N GLY A 91 -4.04 0.13 -2.61
CA GLY A 91 -3.03 1.16 -2.89
C GLY A 91 -3.48 2.17 -3.94
N THR A 92 -4.30 1.77 -4.92
CA THR A 92 -4.90 2.68 -5.89
C THR A 92 -5.94 3.58 -5.22
N ILE A 93 -6.77 3.01 -4.35
CA ILE A 93 -7.77 3.75 -3.57
C ILE A 93 -7.11 4.76 -2.63
N ALA A 94 -6.03 4.37 -1.95
CA ALA A 94 -5.29 5.29 -1.08
C ALA A 94 -4.76 6.52 -1.82
N ARG A 95 -4.30 6.37 -3.07
CA ARG A 95 -3.85 7.49 -3.91
C ARG A 95 -4.96 8.45 -4.35
N ARG A 96 -6.25 8.04 -4.31
CA ARG A 96 -7.38 8.96 -4.49
C ARG A 96 -7.49 9.97 -3.34
N GLY A 97 -7.03 9.59 -2.16
CA GLY A 97 -6.95 10.45 -1.01
C GLY A 97 -8.30 10.72 -0.29
N TYR A 98 -9.39 10.05 -0.65
CA TYR A 98 -10.69 10.33 -0.04
C TYR A 98 -10.78 9.78 1.39
N LYS A 99 -11.18 10.64 2.33
CA LYS A 99 -11.34 10.28 3.74
C LYS A 99 -12.29 9.10 3.94
N GLN A 100 -13.38 9.02 3.18
CA GLN A 100 -14.32 7.91 3.25
C GLN A 100 -13.69 6.56 2.88
N ASP A 101 -12.76 6.57 1.93
CA ASP A 101 -12.02 5.37 1.52
C ASP A 101 -11.05 4.94 2.63
N PHE A 102 -10.36 5.89 3.26
CA PHE A 102 -9.53 5.63 4.43
C PHE A 102 -10.34 4.99 5.56
N ASP A 103 -11.48 5.59 5.92
CA ASP A 103 -12.34 5.09 6.99
C ASP A 103 -12.88 3.68 6.68
N ARG A 104 -13.14 3.37 5.41
CA ARG A 104 -13.55 2.02 4.97
C ARG A 104 -12.40 1.02 5.08
N LEU A 105 -11.21 1.37 4.61
CA LEU A 105 -10.01 0.51 4.73
C LEU A 105 -9.65 0.25 6.19
N LEU A 106 -9.78 1.26 7.06
CA LEU A 106 -9.55 1.12 8.49
C LEU A 106 -10.53 0.14 9.14
N LYS A 107 -11.82 0.23 8.79
CA LYS A 107 -12.84 -0.73 9.26
C LYS A 107 -12.52 -2.16 8.80
N LEU A 108 -12.06 -2.34 7.56
CA LEU A 108 -11.65 -3.65 7.06
C LEU A 108 -10.46 -4.20 7.84
N HIS A 109 -9.46 -3.34 8.13
CA HIS A 109 -8.30 -3.72 8.93
C HIS A 109 -8.71 -4.17 10.34
N ASP A 110 -9.62 -3.45 10.98
CA ASP A 110 -10.03 -3.75 12.35
C ASP A 110 -10.91 -5.03 12.41
N ALA A 111 -11.67 -5.30 11.36
CA ALA A 111 -12.56 -6.46 11.30
C ALA A 111 -11.85 -7.75 10.90
N THR A 112 -10.77 -7.70 10.12
CA THR A 112 -10.11 -8.92 9.64
C THR A 112 -9.26 -9.57 10.73
N THR A 113 -9.28 -10.90 10.79
CA THR A 113 -8.36 -11.73 11.61
C THR A 113 -7.20 -12.30 10.79
N ASN A 114 -7.25 -12.14 9.46
CA ASN A 114 -6.21 -12.65 8.58
C ASN A 114 -4.96 -11.75 8.64
N SER A 115 -3.82 -12.35 8.98
CA SER A 115 -2.55 -11.65 9.19
C SER A 115 -2.01 -10.99 7.92
N GLU A 116 -2.10 -11.65 6.77
CA GLU A 116 -1.63 -11.11 5.49
C GLU A 116 -2.51 -9.94 5.04
N GLU A 117 -3.82 -10.05 5.25
CA GLU A 117 -4.77 -8.98 4.98
C GLU A 117 -4.49 -7.75 5.85
N LYS A 118 -4.21 -7.93 7.15
CA LYS A 118 -3.81 -6.83 8.03
C LYS A 118 -2.59 -6.09 7.51
N VAL A 119 -1.56 -6.81 7.08
CA VAL A 119 -0.34 -6.21 6.52
C VAL A 119 -0.64 -5.49 5.19
N THR A 120 -1.45 -6.07 4.32
CA THR A 120 -1.85 -5.45 3.05
C THR A 120 -2.63 -4.13 3.29
N LEU A 121 -3.58 -4.15 4.23
CA LEU A 121 -4.37 -2.97 4.61
C LEU A 121 -3.51 -1.90 5.29
N SER A 122 -2.54 -2.28 6.13
CA SER A 122 -1.61 -1.33 6.73
C SER A 122 -0.78 -0.60 5.67
N GLY A 123 -0.33 -1.31 4.62
CA GLY A 123 0.36 -0.70 3.49
C GLY A 123 -0.49 0.33 2.74
N ALA A 124 -1.79 0.08 2.60
CA ALA A 124 -2.71 1.03 1.98
C ALA A 124 -3.02 2.23 2.89
N LEU A 125 -3.29 1.98 4.18
CA LEU A 125 -3.61 3.04 5.16
C LEU A 125 -2.47 4.03 5.37
N THR A 126 -1.22 3.57 5.21
CA THR A 126 -0.03 4.41 5.31
C THR A 126 0.36 5.09 3.98
N ALA A 127 -0.35 4.81 2.88
CA ALA A 127 -0.06 5.35 1.56
C ALA A 127 -0.86 6.61 1.20
N PHE A 128 -1.76 7.08 2.06
CA PHE A 128 -2.48 8.35 1.89
C PHE A 128 -1.50 9.53 1.96
N GLU A 129 -1.86 10.64 1.27
CA GLU A 129 -1.02 11.84 1.18
C GLU A 129 -1.49 12.97 2.12
N ASP A 130 -2.75 12.93 2.58
CA ASP A 130 -3.30 13.91 3.52
C ASP A 130 -2.69 13.76 4.91
N GLU A 131 -2.16 14.86 5.47
CA GLU A 131 -1.47 14.87 6.77
C GLU A 131 -2.37 14.40 7.93
N GLY A 132 -3.65 14.73 7.89
CA GLY A 132 -4.62 14.30 8.91
C GLY A 132 -4.87 12.80 8.87
N LEU A 133 -4.93 12.20 7.67
CA LEU A 133 -5.08 10.76 7.49
C LEU A 133 -3.79 10.02 7.85
N ILE A 134 -2.62 10.58 7.50
CA ILE A 134 -1.31 10.05 7.93
C ILE A 134 -1.21 10.03 9.46
N THR A 135 -1.55 11.14 10.12
CA THR A 135 -1.53 11.23 11.59
C THR A 135 -2.49 10.23 12.22
N LYS A 136 -3.68 10.03 11.62
CA LYS A 136 -4.65 9.04 12.08
C LYS A 136 -4.13 7.61 11.92
N ALA A 137 -3.46 7.29 10.80
CA ALA A 137 -2.83 6.00 10.58
C ALA A 137 -1.74 5.71 11.63
N LEU A 138 -0.87 6.69 11.91
CA LEU A 138 0.19 6.56 12.92
C LEU A 138 -0.36 6.41 14.33
N ALA A 139 -1.41 7.17 14.69
CA ALA A 139 -2.07 7.01 15.98
C ALA A 139 -2.69 5.62 16.17
N HIS A 140 -3.19 5.03 15.07
CA HIS A 140 -3.80 3.70 15.09
C HIS A 140 -2.81 2.57 15.43
N ILE A 141 -1.49 2.77 15.20
CA ILE A 141 -0.44 1.79 15.54
C ILE A 141 -0.51 1.35 17.01
N LYS A 142 -0.95 2.24 17.90
CA LYS A 142 -1.05 1.98 19.35
C LYS A 142 -2.40 1.40 19.77
N SER A 143 -3.31 1.14 18.83
CA SER A 143 -4.59 0.53 19.14
C SER A 143 -4.46 -0.98 19.37
N GLU A 144 -5.43 -1.56 20.06
CA GLU A 144 -5.56 -3.01 20.25
C GLU A 144 -5.82 -3.79 18.94
N ASN A 145 -6.23 -3.10 17.87
CA ASN A 145 -6.46 -3.70 16.56
C ASN A 145 -5.15 -3.95 15.78
N VAL A 146 -4.05 -3.29 16.15
CA VAL A 146 -2.72 -3.50 15.56
C VAL A 146 -1.92 -4.43 16.46
N ARG A 147 -1.58 -5.59 15.92
CA ARG A 147 -0.69 -6.52 16.65
C ARG A 147 0.70 -5.91 16.75
N LEU A 148 1.32 -6.04 17.91
CA LEU A 148 2.62 -5.44 18.18
C LEU A 148 3.69 -5.81 17.14
N GLN A 149 3.68 -7.07 16.68
CA GLN A 149 4.57 -7.56 15.63
C GLN A 149 4.34 -6.88 14.27
N ASP A 150 3.17 -6.30 14.02
CA ASP A 150 2.84 -5.60 12.77
C ASP A 150 3.15 -4.10 12.83
N ALA A 151 3.35 -3.55 14.02
CA ALA A 151 3.65 -2.12 14.20
C ALA A 151 4.88 -1.67 13.38
N GLY A 152 5.89 -2.55 13.25
CA GLY A 152 7.05 -2.31 12.42
C GLY A 152 6.72 -2.10 10.93
N TYR A 153 5.76 -2.84 10.38
CA TYR A 153 5.30 -2.65 8.99
C TYR A 153 4.62 -1.28 8.80
N TRP A 154 3.76 -0.86 9.72
CA TRP A 154 3.14 0.46 9.68
C TRP A 154 4.17 1.57 9.63
N ILE A 155 5.18 1.51 10.49
CA ILE A 155 6.25 2.51 10.54
C ILE A 155 7.07 2.48 9.24
N ALA A 156 7.47 1.30 8.78
CA ALA A 156 8.27 1.15 7.56
C ALA A 156 7.52 1.65 6.31
N TYR A 157 6.24 1.31 6.17
CA TYR A 157 5.41 1.77 5.06
C TYR A 157 5.16 3.28 5.13
N SER A 158 4.97 3.85 6.33
CA SER A 158 4.86 5.30 6.50
C SER A 158 6.15 6.01 6.07
N PHE A 159 7.34 5.46 6.35
CA PHE A 159 8.59 6.02 5.85
C PHE A 159 8.76 5.87 4.33
N ALA A 160 8.18 4.83 3.72
CA ALA A 160 8.17 4.68 2.27
C ALA A 160 7.27 5.73 1.57
N ASN A 161 6.30 6.30 2.28
CA ASN A 161 5.48 7.40 1.80
C ASN A 161 6.18 8.74 2.05
N ARG A 162 6.56 9.44 0.97
CA ARG A 162 7.29 10.73 1.06
C ARG A 162 6.54 11.80 1.86
N HIS A 163 5.21 11.82 1.77
CA HIS A 163 4.36 12.79 2.48
C HIS A 163 4.30 12.49 3.99
N ALA A 164 4.56 11.25 4.39
CA ALA A 164 4.49 10.80 5.78
C ALA A 164 5.83 10.83 6.52
N ARG A 165 6.98 10.88 5.84
CA ARG A 165 8.31 10.70 6.46
C ARG A 165 8.56 11.60 7.67
N ASN A 166 8.37 12.91 7.52
CA ASN A 166 8.62 13.86 8.59
C ASN A 166 7.62 13.69 9.75
N ILE A 167 6.36 13.43 9.42
CA ILE A 167 5.29 13.17 10.40
C ILE A 167 5.59 11.89 11.18
N THR A 168 6.00 10.83 10.48
CA THR A 168 6.40 9.55 11.09
C THR A 168 7.59 9.71 12.00
N TRP A 169 8.62 10.45 11.55
CA TRP A 169 9.79 10.72 12.38
C TRP A 169 9.44 11.50 13.65
N GLN A 170 8.59 12.51 13.54
CA GLN A 170 8.12 13.25 14.71
C GLN A 170 7.30 12.34 15.63
N TRP A 171 6.37 11.57 15.08
CA TRP A 171 5.57 10.61 15.84
C TRP A 171 6.46 9.60 16.61
N MET A 172 7.51 9.09 15.99
CA MET A 172 8.46 8.18 16.67
C MET A 172 9.17 8.84 17.85
N LYS A 173 9.60 10.09 17.70
CA LYS A 173 10.22 10.84 18.82
C LYS A 173 9.24 11.04 19.97
N ASP A 174 8.01 11.43 19.65
CA ASP A 174 6.97 11.69 20.66
C ASP A 174 6.49 10.40 21.36
N ASN A 175 6.67 9.25 20.71
CA ASN A 175 6.30 7.94 21.24
C ASN A 175 7.50 7.05 21.55
N TRP A 176 8.69 7.63 21.72
CA TRP A 176 9.94 6.88 21.88
C TRP A 176 9.93 5.91 23.07
N GLN A 177 9.34 6.30 24.18
CA GLN A 177 9.24 5.43 25.35
C GLN A 177 8.35 4.22 25.05
N TRP A 178 7.20 4.44 24.42
CA TRP A 178 6.30 3.36 24.02
C TRP A 178 6.99 2.37 23.05
N LEU A 179 7.76 2.88 22.09
CA LEU A 179 8.53 2.05 21.15
C LEU A 179 9.56 1.19 21.89
N LYS A 180 10.30 1.75 22.83
CA LYS A 180 11.26 1.00 23.63
C LYS A 180 10.60 -0.10 24.48
N ASP A 181 9.50 0.23 25.12
CA ASP A 181 8.84 -0.69 26.04
C ASP A 181 8.18 -1.87 25.31
N ASN A 182 7.71 -1.65 24.07
CA ASN A 182 6.95 -2.64 23.31
C ASN A 182 7.76 -3.33 22.20
N MET A 183 8.77 -2.66 21.63
CA MET A 183 9.53 -3.15 20.47
C MET A 183 11.04 -3.24 20.73
N GLY A 184 11.53 -2.72 21.85
CA GLY A 184 12.97 -2.59 22.14
C GLY A 184 13.73 -3.91 22.24
N ASN A 185 13.04 -5.02 22.49
CA ASN A 185 13.65 -6.35 22.56
C ASN A 185 13.63 -7.08 21.19
N ASP A 186 12.95 -6.52 20.19
CA ASP A 186 12.91 -7.09 18.85
C ASP A 186 13.97 -6.47 17.95
N LEU A 187 15.13 -7.12 17.88
CA LEU A 187 16.24 -6.70 17.01
C LEU A 187 15.86 -6.69 15.51
N SER A 188 14.73 -7.28 15.11
CA SER A 188 14.23 -7.24 13.73
C SER A 188 13.84 -5.84 13.31
N PHE A 189 13.37 -5.00 14.24
CA PHE A 189 13.06 -3.59 14.01
C PHE A 189 14.26 -2.79 13.47
N PHE A 190 15.48 -3.11 13.94
CA PHE A 190 16.72 -2.47 13.48
C PHE A 190 17.32 -3.08 12.22
N ARG A 191 16.78 -4.20 11.72
CA ARG A 191 17.25 -4.88 10.50
C ARG A 191 16.52 -4.45 9.24
N MET A 192 15.55 -3.53 9.30
CA MET A 192 14.93 -2.95 8.12
C MET A 192 15.93 -1.98 7.44
N ARG A 193 16.77 -2.54 6.58
CA ARG A 193 17.66 -1.79 5.67
C ARG A 193 17.03 -1.66 4.29
#